data_99f761fb014f3f1bcd2e0e5852c665d5
#
_entry.id   99f761fb014f3f1bcd2e0e5852c665d5
#
_cell.length_a   1.000
_cell.length_b   1.000
_cell.length_c   1.000
_cell.angle_alpha   90.00
_cell.angle_beta   90.00
_cell.angle_gamma   90.00
#
_symmetry.space_group_name_H-M   'P 1'
#
loop_
_entity.id
_entity.type
_entity.pdbx_description
1 polymer ?
#
loop_
_entity_poly.entity_id
_entity_poly.type
_entity_poly.pdbx_seq_one_letter_code
_entity_poly.pdbx_strand_id
1 'polypeptide(L)'
;MTNAIPSFDTPGLADLLDASSQEQLDALAFGVIGFDADNVVQRYNAVESQAAGLSPQRVIGEPLFTNVAPCMNNFMVAQRIEDAAEQNSELDDTIDYVLTLRMRPIKVKLRLLASAGGAHRYVLVQRR
;
A
#
# COMPACT_ATOMS: atom_id res chain seq x y z
N MET A 1 19.35 -13.25 -17.34
CA MET A 1 18.91 -12.36 -16.27
C MET A 1 17.55 -12.79 -15.76
N THR A 2 17.50 -13.07 -14.49
CA THR A 2 16.23 -13.51 -13.90
C THR A 2 15.45 -12.31 -13.43
N ASN A 3 14.24 -12.17 -13.94
CA ASN A 3 13.30 -11.19 -13.43
C ASN A 3 12.45 -11.86 -12.36
N ALA A 4 13.05 -12.05 -11.19
CA ALA A 4 12.32 -12.62 -10.09
C ALA A 4 11.21 -11.65 -9.68
N ILE A 5 10.00 -12.17 -9.57
CA ILE A 5 8.87 -11.37 -9.07
C ILE A 5 9.10 -11.13 -7.58
N PRO A 6 9.10 -9.88 -7.11
CA PRO A 6 9.31 -9.63 -5.68
C PRO A 6 8.19 -10.22 -4.84
N SER A 7 8.55 -10.62 -3.63
CA SER A 7 7.58 -11.10 -2.65
C SER A 7 7.24 -9.96 -1.68
N PHE A 8 6.22 -10.21 -0.85
CA PHE A 8 5.79 -9.25 0.16
C PHE A 8 6.93 -8.84 1.11
N ASP A 9 7.90 -9.72 1.33
CA ASP A 9 9.00 -9.52 2.29
C ASP A 9 10.30 -9.08 1.63
N THR A 10 10.31 -8.82 0.34
CA THR A 10 11.53 -8.44 -0.37
C THR A 10 12.13 -7.16 0.20
N PRO A 11 13.45 -7.15 0.56
CA PRO A 11 14.09 -5.92 1.02
C PRO A 11 14.15 -4.86 -0.09
N GLY A 12 14.07 -3.59 0.30
CA GLY A 12 14.13 -2.50 -0.66
C GLY A 12 12.94 -2.43 -1.61
N LEU A 13 11.82 -2.94 -1.17
CA LEU A 13 10.65 -3.09 -2.04
C LEU A 13 10.10 -1.75 -2.53
N ALA A 14 10.22 -0.68 -1.74
CA ALA A 14 9.72 0.63 -2.17
C ALA A 14 10.37 1.09 -3.47
N ASP A 15 11.68 0.93 -3.59
CA ASP A 15 12.40 1.32 -4.81
C ASP A 15 12.00 0.45 -6.00
N LEU A 16 11.81 -0.84 -5.75
CA LEU A 16 11.35 -1.76 -6.80
C LEU A 16 9.96 -1.39 -7.30
N LEU A 17 9.07 -1.02 -6.38
CA LEU A 17 7.71 -0.63 -6.75
C LEU A 17 7.71 0.68 -7.54
N ASP A 18 8.54 1.65 -7.14
CA ASP A 18 8.65 2.91 -7.86
C ASP A 18 9.10 2.67 -9.32
N ALA A 19 9.97 1.70 -9.53
CA ALA A 19 10.48 1.37 -10.86
C ALA A 19 9.55 0.44 -11.64
N SER A 20 8.50 -0.08 -11.03
CA SER A 20 7.60 -1.05 -11.67
C SER A 20 6.53 -0.38 -12.51
N SER A 21 6.23 -0.98 -13.66
CA SER A 21 5.08 -0.60 -14.46
C SER A 21 3.79 -1.10 -13.82
N GLN A 22 2.65 -0.62 -14.29
CA GLN A 22 1.36 -1.12 -13.82
C GLN A 22 1.23 -2.62 -14.08
N GLU A 23 1.67 -3.09 -15.23
CA GLU A 23 1.64 -4.51 -15.56
C GLU A 23 2.46 -5.35 -14.57
N GLN A 24 3.62 -4.85 -14.19
CA GLN A 24 4.45 -5.52 -13.21
C GLN A 24 3.79 -5.54 -11.82
N LEU A 25 3.14 -4.46 -11.42
CA LEU A 25 2.39 -4.42 -10.16
C LEU A 25 1.25 -5.41 -10.16
N ASP A 26 0.56 -5.54 -11.29
CA ASP A 26 -0.58 -6.45 -11.42
C ASP A 26 -0.16 -7.91 -11.37
N ALA A 27 1.10 -8.22 -11.63
CA ALA A 27 1.63 -9.58 -11.58
C ALA A 27 2.09 -10.01 -10.19
N LEU A 28 2.05 -9.10 -9.21
CA LEU A 28 2.46 -9.43 -7.84
C LEU A 28 1.41 -10.30 -7.15
N ALA A 29 1.86 -11.05 -6.14
CA ALA A 29 0.97 -11.95 -5.39
C ALA A 29 0.28 -11.25 -4.20
N PHE A 30 0.55 -9.97 -3.98
CA PHE A 30 -0.01 -9.20 -2.87
C PHE A 30 -0.56 -7.88 -3.39
N GLY A 31 -1.44 -7.26 -2.58
CA GLY A 31 -2.04 -5.98 -2.94
C GLY A 31 -1.07 -4.82 -2.76
N VAL A 32 -1.12 -3.86 -3.68
CA VAL A 32 -0.28 -2.66 -3.63
C VAL A 32 -1.15 -1.42 -3.75
N ILE A 33 -1.03 -0.52 -2.79
CA ILE A 33 -1.63 0.80 -2.84
C ILE A 33 -0.51 1.82 -2.71
N GLY A 34 -0.27 2.58 -3.77
CA GLY A 34 0.72 3.65 -3.76
C GLY A 34 0.03 5.00 -3.66
N PHE A 35 0.56 5.89 -2.85
CA PHE A 35 -0.05 7.21 -2.66
C PHE A 35 1.02 8.27 -2.45
N ASP A 36 0.61 9.53 -2.58
CA ASP A 36 1.54 10.65 -2.50
C ASP A 36 1.56 11.27 -1.09
N ALA A 37 2.27 12.39 -0.96
CA ALA A 37 2.41 13.09 0.32
C ALA A 37 1.10 13.65 0.86
N ASP A 38 0.10 13.80 0.01
CA ASP A 38 -1.24 14.24 0.41
C ASP A 38 -2.18 13.07 0.67
N ASN A 39 -1.65 11.85 0.68
CA ASN A 39 -2.40 10.61 0.89
C ASN A 39 -3.43 10.33 -0.22
N VAL A 40 -3.17 10.86 -1.42
CA VAL A 40 -3.99 10.61 -2.60
C VAL A 40 -3.43 9.41 -3.36
N VAL A 41 -4.30 8.46 -3.67
CA VAL A 41 -3.88 7.22 -4.34
C VAL A 41 -3.37 7.51 -5.74
N GLN A 42 -2.17 7.02 -6.04
CA GLN A 42 -1.54 7.18 -7.35
C GLN A 42 -1.38 5.83 -8.05
N ARG A 43 -1.30 4.74 -7.30
CA ARG A 43 -1.10 3.40 -7.86
C ARG A 43 -1.95 2.39 -7.11
N TYR A 44 -2.50 1.43 -7.86
CA TYR A 44 -3.40 0.43 -7.28
C TYR A 44 -3.37 -0.78 -8.19
N ASN A 45 -2.95 -1.92 -7.66
CA ASN A 45 -2.76 -3.07 -8.54
C ASN A 45 -4.01 -3.96 -8.64
N ALA A 46 -3.97 -4.91 -9.59
CA ALA A 46 -5.11 -5.78 -9.85
C ALA A 46 -5.45 -6.68 -8.66
N VAL A 47 -4.45 -7.13 -7.92
CA VAL A 47 -4.66 -7.98 -6.75
C VAL A 47 -5.50 -7.26 -5.71
N GLU A 48 -5.15 -6.01 -5.41
CA GLU A 48 -5.90 -5.22 -4.44
C GLU A 48 -7.28 -4.87 -4.98
N SER A 49 -7.38 -4.54 -6.26
CA SER A 49 -8.64 -4.24 -6.91
C SER A 49 -9.64 -5.38 -6.78
N GLN A 50 -9.19 -6.60 -7.08
CA GLN A 50 -10.05 -7.78 -7.00
C GLN A 50 -10.45 -8.11 -5.57
N ALA A 51 -9.50 -8.01 -4.64
CA ALA A 51 -9.77 -8.35 -3.24
C ALA A 51 -10.67 -7.34 -2.56
N ALA A 52 -10.49 -6.06 -2.83
CA ALA A 52 -11.27 -4.99 -2.21
C ALA A 52 -12.58 -4.71 -2.96
N GLY A 53 -12.70 -5.17 -4.20
CA GLY A 53 -13.88 -4.93 -5.00
C GLY A 53 -13.98 -3.51 -5.55
N LEU A 54 -12.85 -2.82 -5.67
CA LEU A 54 -12.80 -1.44 -6.19
C LEU A 54 -11.92 -1.41 -7.44
N SER A 55 -12.40 -0.78 -8.49
CA SER A 55 -11.60 -0.66 -9.71
C SER A 55 -10.54 0.42 -9.56
N PRO A 56 -9.37 0.27 -10.23
CA PRO A 56 -8.35 1.31 -10.17
C PRO A 56 -8.84 2.67 -10.63
N GLN A 57 -9.72 2.72 -11.62
CA GLN A 57 -10.26 3.97 -12.14
C GLN A 57 -11.08 4.74 -11.11
N ARG A 58 -11.65 4.05 -10.13
CA ARG A 58 -12.45 4.67 -9.07
C ARG A 58 -11.60 5.10 -7.88
N VAL A 59 -10.40 4.55 -7.77
CA VAL A 59 -9.54 4.71 -6.58
C VAL A 59 -8.44 5.72 -6.83
N ILE A 60 -7.80 5.66 -7.99
CA ILE A 60 -6.70 6.56 -8.31
C ILE A 60 -7.21 8.00 -8.34
N GLY A 61 -6.51 8.88 -7.63
CA GLY A 61 -6.90 10.27 -7.48
C GLY A 61 -7.77 10.54 -6.27
N GLU A 62 -8.13 9.50 -5.50
CA GLU A 62 -8.98 9.65 -4.31
C GLU A 62 -8.15 9.60 -3.04
N PRO A 63 -8.59 10.29 -1.97
CA PRO A 63 -7.91 10.21 -0.68
C PRO A 63 -7.98 8.79 -0.12
N LEU A 64 -6.83 8.24 0.25
CA LEU A 64 -6.74 6.86 0.71
C LEU A 64 -7.53 6.63 2.00
N PHE A 65 -7.29 7.46 3.01
CA PHE A 65 -7.78 7.19 4.36
C PHE A 65 -9.20 7.69 4.63
N THR A 66 -9.80 8.38 3.68
CA THR A 66 -11.17 8.85 3.83
C THR A 66 -12.13 8.18 2.84
N ASN A 67 -11.66 7.91 1.61
CA ASN A 67 -12.54 7.41 0.56
C ASN A 67 -12.26 5.95 0.17
N VAL A 68 -11.00 5.52 0.24
CA VAL A 68 -10.62 4.20 -0.29
C VAL A 68 -10.56 3.15 0.82
N ALA A 69 -9.85 3.44 1.89
CA ALA A 69 -9.65 2.50 2.98
C ALA A 69 -9.80 3.21 4.34
N PRO A 70 -11.02 3.64 4.69
CA PRO A 70 -11.22 4.31 5.98
C PRO A 70 -10.87 3.43 7.17
N CYS A 71 -10.89 2.11 7.02
CA CYS A 71 -10.49 1.19 8.09
C CYS A 71 -9.00 1.30 8.44
N MET A 72 -8.20 1.95 7.60
CA MET A 72 -6.77 2.20 7.87
C MET A 72 -6.52 3.62 8.43
N ASN A 73 -7.56 4.41 8.63
CA ASN A 73 -7.42 5.78 9.13
C ASN A 73 -7.34 5.78 10.66
N ASN A 74 -6.20 5.35 11.17
CA ASN A 74 -6.00 5.24 12.62
C ASN A 74 -4.50 5.34 12.94
N PHE A 75 -4.17 5.22 14.23
CA PHE A 75 -2.79 5.37 14.68
C PHE A 75 -1.87 4.21 14.25
N MET A 76 -2.43 3.08 13.84
CA MET A 76 -1.63 1.93 13.40
C MET A 76 -1.12 2.08 11.98
N VAL A 77 -1.84 2.79 11.13
CA VAL A 77 -1.47 2.94 9.73
C VAL A 77 -1.28 4.41 9.36
N ALA A 78 -2.36 5.18 9.32
CA ALA A 78 -2.29 6.57 8.85
C ALA A 78 -1.35 7.41 9.71
N GLN A 79 -1.45 7.31 11.03
CA GLN A 79 -0.65 8.11 11.94
C GLN A 79 0.84 7.76 11.84
N ARG A 80 1.17 6.47 11.66
CA ARG A 80 2.57 6.07 11.52
C ARG A 80 3.21 6.64 10.26
N ILE A 81 2.43 6.69 9.20
CA ILE A 81 2.89 7.27 7.93
C ILE A 81 3.10 8.78 8.09
N GLU A 82 2.17 9.46 8.74
CA GLU A 82 2.31 10.90 9.01
C GLU A 82 3.51 11.20 9.91
N ASP A 83 3.71 10.41 10.96
CA ASP A 83 4.83 10.60 11.88
C ASP A 83 6.17 10.43 11.16
N ALA A 84 6.28 9.43 10.29
CA ALA A 84 7.49 9.22 9.51
C ALA A 84 7.76 10.39 8.57
N ALA A 85 6.71 10.94 7.97
CA ALA A 85 6.82 12.10 7.10
C ALA A 85 7.27 13.34 7.86
N GLU A 86 6.70 13.59 9.04
CA GLU A 86 7.09 14.72 9.88
C GLU A 86 8.54 14.64 10.33
N GLN A 87 9.02 13.45 10.61
CA GLN A 87 10.39 13.21 11.05
C GLN A 87 11.36 13.06 9.89
N ASN A 88 10.86 13.11 8.65
CA ASN A 88 11.64 12.94 7.44
C ASN A 88 12.44 11.63 7.48
N SER A 89 11.81 10.57 7.98
CA SER A 89 12.45 9.27 8.15
C SER A 89 11.82 8.24 7.24
N GLU A 90 12.60 7.17 6.98
CA GLU A 90 12.07 6.02 6.24
C GLU A 90 11.14 5.22 7.14
N LEU A 91 10.11 4.65 6.52
CA LEU A 91 9.21 3.72 7.19
C LEU A 91 9.22 2.40 6.42
N ASP A 92 9.44 1.31 7.13
CA ASP A 92 9.33 -0.03 6.55
C ASP A 92 8.97 -0.98 7.68
N ASP A 93 7.68 -1.07 7.97
CA ASP A 93 7.17 -1.92 9.05
C ASP A 93 6.09 -2.85 8.55
N THR A 94 6.12 -4.08 9.04
CA THR A 94 5.08 -5.07 8.76
C THR A 94 4.28 -5.31 10.03
N ILE A 95 2.97 -5.22 9.93
CA ILE A 95 2.08 -5.38 11.08
C ILE A 95 0.97 -6.39 10.75
N ASP A 96 0.49 -7.06 11.78
CA ASP A 96 -0.75 -7.84 11.68
C ASP A 96 -1.92 -6.88 11.79
N TYR A 97 -2.93 -7.08 10.95
CA TYR A 97 -4.04 -6.14 10.87
C TYR A 97 -5.32 -6.87 10.50
N VAL A 98 -6.44 -6.23 10.80
CA VAL A 98 -7.75 -6.74 10.40
C VAL A 98 -8.41 -5.69 9.52
N LEU A 99 -8.65 -6.05 8.26
CA LEU A 99 -9.40 -5.18 7.35
C LEU A 99 -10.88 -5.43 7.54
N THR A 100 -11.64 -4.37 7.58
CA THR A 100 -13.09 -4.44 7.75
C THR A 100 -13.84 -3.94 6.51
N LEU A 101 -13.16 -3.97 5.36
CA LEU A 101 -13.79 -3.62 4.09
C LEU A 101 -14.89 -4.63 3.79
N ARG A 102 -16.00 -4.15 3.22
CA ARG A 102 -17.12 -4.99 2.80
C ARG A 102 -17.79 -5.75 3.95
N MET A 103 -17.69 -5.20 5.14
CA MET A 103 -18.39 -5.71 6.35
C MET A 103 -17.94 -7.11 6.77
N ARG A 104 -16.83 -7.60 6.27
CA ARG A 104 -16.25 -8.88 6.66
C ARG A 104 -14.84 -8.66 7.18
N PRO A 105 -14.58 -8.97 8.46
CA PRO A 105 -13.22 -8.87 8.98
C PRO A 105 -12.31 -9.89 8.29
N ILE A 106 -11.18 -9.43 7.78
CA ILE A 106 -10.18 -10.30 7.15
C ILE A 106 -8.84 -10.03 7.80
N LYS A 107 -8.21 -11.07 8.31
CA LYS A 107 -6.86 -10.96 8.88
C LYS A 107 -5.85 -10.87 7.76
N VAL A 108 -4.99 -9.88 7.82
CA VAL A 108 -3.98 -9.63 6.80
C VAL A 108 -2.67 -9.24 7.46
N LYS A 109 -1.61 -9.19 6.66
CA LYS A 109 -0.39 -8.49 7.03
C LYS A 109 -0.30 -7.25 6.16
N LEU A 110 0.01 -6.12 6.78
CA LEU A 110 0.26 -4.88 6.08
C LEU A 110 1.74 -4.53 6.20
N ARG A 111 2.34 -4.15 5.10
CA ARG A 111 3.68 -3.57 5.10
C ARG A 111 3.57 -2.12 4.71
N LEU A 112 4.01 -1.24 5.61
CA LEU A 112 3.94 0.21 5.42
C LEU A 112 5.29 0.69 4.96
N LEU A 113 5.34 1.31 3.80
CA LEU A 113 6.58 1.81 3.22
C LEU A 113 6.47 3.31 2.96
N ALA A 114 7.49 4.05 3.36
CA ALA A 114 7.62 5.45 3.00
C ALA A 114 9.11 5.78 2.88
N SER A 115 9.47 6.46 1.81
CA SER A 115 10.85 6.92 1.63
C SER A 115 11.08 8.18 2.46
N ALA A 116 12.34 8.42 2.82
CA ALA A 116 12.73 9.70 3.42
C ALA A 116 12.38 10.81 2.44
N GLY A 117 11.71 11.85 2.94
CA GLY A 117 11.19 12.91 2.07
C GLY A 117 9.74 12.70 1.64
N GLY A 118 9.22 11.50 1.78
CA GLY A 118 7.78 11.22 1.71
C GLY A 118 7.10 11.38 0.36
N ALA A 119 7.86 11.39 -0.74
CA ALA A 119 7.25 11.57 -2.07
C ALA A 119 6.44 10.35 -2.51
N HIS A 120 6.88 9.16 -2.13
CA HIS A 120 6.23 7.90 -2.51
C HIS A 120 5.99 7.07 -1.28
N ARG A 121 4.75 6.62 -1.11
CA ARG A 121 4.31 5.86 0.05
C ARG A 121 3.49 4.67 -0.42
N TYR A 122 3.62 3.56 0.28
CA TYR A 122 2.89 2.33 -0.08
C TYR A 122 2.30 1.66 1.14
N VAL A 123 1.12 1.09 0.95
CA VAL A 123 0.56 0.09 1.84
C VAL A 123 0.44 -1.19 1.04
N LEU A 124 1.11 -2.24 1.49
CA LEU A 124 1.09 -3.54 0.85
C LEU A 124 0.21 -4.46 1.69
N VAL A 125 -0.64 -5.24 1.04
CA VAL A 125 -1.61 -6.08 1.73
C VAL A 125 -1.38 -7.53 1.33
N GLN A 126 -1.02 -8.36 2.30
CA GLN A 126 -0.91 -9.80 2.08
C GLN A 126 -2.09 -10.49 2.75
N ARG A 127 -2.93 -11.09 1.93
CA ARG A 127 -4.06 -11.89 2.36
C ARG A 127 -3.68 -13.36 2.31
N ARG A 128 -4.30 -14.15 3.15
CA ARG A 128 -4.00 -15.58 3.19
C ARG A 128 -4.87 -16.32 2.21
#